data_cbdde58ba291eefb0cf24f557756dc01
#
_entry.id   cbdde58ba291eefb0cf24f557756dc01
#
_cell.length_a   1.000
_cell.length_b   1.000
_cell.length_c   1.000
_cell.angle_alpha   90.00
_cell.angle_beta   90.00
_cell.angle_gamma   90.00
#
_symmetry.space_group_name_H-M   'P 1'
#
loop_
_entity.id
_entity.type
_entity.pdbx_description
1 polymer ?
#
loop_
_entity_poly.entity_id
_entity_poly.type
_entity_poly.pdbx_seq_one_letter_code
_entity_poly.pdbx_strand_id
1 'polypeptide(L)'
;TKLTAMAGVRFDHSSIYGNFFTPRFHVKYSPVDAISIRLSAGKGYRTVFGLAEYNYLLASGRVFQITGDRLKQEEAWNYGMSTAFYIPMFGKTLKLNAEYYYTDFKNQAVVDYDANKGLISIYNLMGKSYSHTFQIDASYPLLKGLEITAAYRLNDVKCTYDYGKTLKEKPLTSKYKALFTASYKTPLGLWQFDATVQLNGGGSNPEPYQLADGSQSWSPRFHSFEQVSAQVTRWFRHWSIYVGGENLTGFKQKTPIYGASNPWGSDFEPTLVWGPVEGRMFYAGVRVHF
;
A
#
# COMPACT_ATOMS: atom_id res chain seq x y z
N THR A 1 -15.86 15.68 25.94
CA THR A 1 -16.73 14.46 25.91
C THR A 1 -15.83 13.24 25.83
N LYS A 2 -15.88 12.37 26.87
CA LYS A 2 -15.04 11.15 26.92
C LYS A 2 -15.46 10.07 25.93
N LEU A 3 -16.74 10.04 25.56
CA LEU A 3 -17.30 9.07 24.63
C LEU A 3 -18.07 9.79 23.53
N THR A 4 -17.76 9.46 22.28
CA THR A 4 -18.49 9.93 21.10
C THR A 4 -18.85 8.72 20.26
N ALA A 5 -20.10 8.57 19.90
CA ALA A 5 -20.57 7.55 18.97
C ALA A 5 -21.22 8.23 17.76
N MET A 6 -20.98 7.71 16.58
CA MET A 6 -21.55 8.16 15.32
C MET A 6 -22.02 6.96 14.53
N ALA A 7 -23.27 7.00 14.09
CA ALA A 7 -23.83 6.05 13.14
C ALA A 7 -24.25 6.82 11.88
N GLY A 8 -24.00 6.26 10.73
CA GLY A 8 -24.38 6.84 9.45
C GLY A 8 -24.84 5.77 8.47
N VAL A 9 -25.74 6.15 7.60
CA VAL A 9 -26.20 5.30 6.51
C VAL A 9 -26.20 6.10 5.23
N ARG A 10 -25.85 5.45 4.14
CA ARG A 10 -25.93 6.04 2.80
C ARG A 10 -26.63 5.03 1.89
N PHE A 11 -27.51 5.55 1.06
CA PHE A 11 -28.19 4.81 0.02
C PHE A 11 -27.79 5.41 -1.33
N ASP A 12 -27.38 4.55 -2.26
CA ASP A 12 -27.01 4.95 -3.62
C ASP A 12 -27.75 4.07 -4.62
N HIS A 13 -28.13 4.65 -5.74
CA HIS A 13 -28.73 3.95 -6.87
C HIS A 13 -27.83 4.11 -8.10
N SER A 14 -27.57 2.99 -8.77
CA SER A 14 -26.89 2.94 -10.05
C SER A 14 -27.82 2.31 -11.08
N SER A 15 -28.00 2.94 -12.24
CA SER A 15 -28.77 2.40 -13.36
C SER A 15 -28.23 1.06 -13.88
N ILE A 16 -26.92 0.79 -13.63
CA ILE A 16 -26.23 -0.40 -14.11
C ILE A 16 -26.14 -1.49 -13.03
N TYR A 17 -25.87 -1.10 -11.77
CA TYR A 17 -25.52 -2.03 -10.70
C TYR A 17 -26.61 -2.14 -9.62
N GLY A 18 -27.70 -1.35 -9.71
CA GLY A 18 -28.80 -1.38 -8.76
C GLY A 18 -28.56 -0.54 -7.51
N ASN A 19 -29.09 -0.98 -6.39
CA ASN A 19 -29.12 -0.26 -5.12
C ASN A 19 -28.01 -0.69 -4.18
N PHE A 20 -27.40 0.28 -3.48
CA PHE A 20 -26.36 0.06 -2.48
C PHE A 20 -26.73 0.73 -1.17
N PHE A 21 -26.55 -0.02 -0.10
CA PHE A 21 -26.73 0.45 1.25
C PHE A 21 -25.42 0.31 2.02
N THR A 22 -24.87 1.44 2.52
CA THR A 22 -23.57 1.51 3.17
C THR A 22 -23.69 2.06 4.58
N PRO A 23 -23.95 1.20 5.58
CA PRO A 23 -23.92 1.59 6.98
C PRO A 23 -22.50 1.81 7.46
N ARG A 24 -22.32 2.78 8.37
CA ARG A 24 -21.06 3.07 9.05
C ARG A 24 -21.30 3.33 10.52
N PHE A 25 -20.39 2.85 11.35
CA PHE A 25 -20.41 3.04 12.78
C PHE A 25 -19.02 3.38 13.29
N HIS A 26 -18.91 4.42 14.13
CA HIS A 26 -17.68 4.84 14.75
C HIS A 26 -17.91 5.15 16.22
N VAL A 27 -16.98 4.70 17.07
CA VAL A 27 -16.94 5.06 18.47
C VAL A 27 -15.56 5.59 18.79
N LYS A 28 -15.49 6.73 19.44
CA LYS A 28 -14.27 7.28 20.04
C LYS A 28 -14.45 7.32 21.53
N TYR A 29 -13.48 6.77 22.27
CA TYR A 29 -13.41 6.79 23.71
C TYR A 29 -12.07 7.36 24.15
N SER A 30 -12.10 8.46 24.89
CA SER A 30 -10.93 9.11 25.47
C SER A 30 -11.10 9.18 26.98
N PRO A 31 -10.68 8.13 27.72
CA PRO A 31 -10.83 8.08 29.19
C PRO A 31 -10.07 9.22 29.87
N VAL A 32 -8.90 9.55 29.32
CA VAL A 32 -8.03 10.67 29.70
C VAL A 32 -7.48 11.33 28.44
N ASP A 33 -6.95 12.55 28.54
CA ASP A 33 -6.40 13.29 27.39
C ASP A 33 -5.20 12.57 26.73
N ALA A 34 -4.50 11.77 27.50
CA ALA A 34 -3.36 11.00 27.01
C ALA A 34 -3.73 9.75 26.20
N ILE A 35 -5.01 9.32 26.19
CA ILE A 35 -5.42 8.08 25.55
C ILE A 35 -6.67 8.33 24.70
N SER A 36 -6.60 7.93 23.44
CA SER A 36 -7.74 7.93 22.54
C SER A 36 -7.87 6.57 21.84
N ILE A 37 -9.02 5.95 21.99
CA ILE A 37 -9.35 4.66 21.35
C ILE A 37 -10.49 4.93 20.37
N ARG A 38 -10.37 4.40 19.16
CA ARG A 38 -11.40 4.49 18.13
C ARG A 38 -11.71 3.10 17.61
N LEU A 39 -13.00 2.81 17.51
CA LEU A 39 -13.53 1.63 16.86
C LEU A 39 -14.34 2.06 15.65
N SER A 40 -14.25 1.32 14.57
CA SER A 40 -15.01 1.57 13.35
C SER A 40 -15.49 0.26 12.73
N ALA A 41 -16.68 0.30 12.16
CA ALA A 41 -17.22 -0.74 11.32
C ALA A 41 -18.00 -0.10 10.18
N GLY A 42 -17.84 -0.57 8.96
CA GLY A 42 -18.58 0.00 7.83
C GLY A 42 -18.51 -0.86 6.59
N LYS A 43 -19.55 -0.73 5.79
CA LYS A 43 -19.67 -1.33 4.46
C LYS A 43 -19.27 -0.28 3.42
N GLY A 44 -18.53 -0.70 2.40
CA GLY A 44 -18.18 0.12 1.26
C GLY A 44 -18.38 -0.63 -0.05
N TYR A 45 -18.52 0.11 -1.12
CA TYR A 45 -18.51 -0.44 -2.46
C TYR A 45 -17.69 0.43 -3.42
N ARG A 46 -17.25 -0.15 -4.52
CA ARG A 46 -16.51 0.52 -5.57
C ARG A 46 -16.90 -0.05 -6.94
N THR A 47 -17.11 0.82 -7.91
CA THR A 47 -17.28 0.41 -9.30
C THR A 47 -15.94 0.07 -9.92
N VAL A 48 -15.86 -1.08 -10.60
CA VAL A 48 -14.67 -1.56 -11.30
C VAL A 48 -14.78 -1.22 -12.77
N PHE A 49 -13.78 -0.52 -13.31
CA PHE A 49 -13.66 -0.25 -14.73
C PHE A 49 -12.57 -1.14 -15.33
N GLY A 50 -12.97 -2.36 -15.74
CA GLY A 50 -12.05 -3.43 -16.11
C GLY A 50 -10.91 -3.01 -17.05
N LEU A 51 -11.21 -2.39 -18.19
CA LEU A 51 -10.16 -1.94 -19.11
C LEU A 51 -9.38 -0.72 -18.59
N ALA A 52 -10.04 0.23 -17.93
CA ALA A 52 -9.35 1.43 -17.44
C ALA A 52 -8.37 1.12 -16.30
N GLU A 53 -8.70 0.17 -15.43
CA GLU A 53 -7.88 -0.19 -14.28
C GLU A 53 -6.81 -1.24 -14.59
N TYR A 54 -7.06 -2.10 -15.58
CA TYR A 54 -6.23 -3.27 -15.88
C TYR A 54 -5.62 -3.25 -17.28
N ASN A 55 -5.64 -2.11 -17.98
CA ASN A 55 -5.08 -1.97 -19.32
C ASN A 55 -3.58 -2.34 -19.41
N TYR A 56 -2.84 -2.16 -18.32
CA TYR A 56 -1.42 -2.54 -18.26
C TYR A 56 -1.20 -4.06 -18.49
N LEU A 57 -2.20 -4.89 -18.23
CA LEU A 57 -2.15 -6.34 -18.46
C LEU A 57 -2.12 -6.68 -19.96
N LEU A 58 -2.58 -5.78 -20.82
CA LEU A 58 -2.53 -5.94 -22.28
C LEU A 58 -1.08 -5.90 -22.82
N ALA A 59 -0.13 -5.45 -22.01
CA ALA A 59 1.29 -5.46 -22.39
C ALA A 59 1.94 -6.85 -22.25
N SER A 60 1.30 -7.80 -21.55
CA SER A 60 1.78 -9.18 -21.42
C SER A 60 1.63 -9.93 -22.76
N GLY A 61 2.54 -10.87 -23.04
CA GLY A 61 2.40 -11.83 -24.15
C GLY A 61 1.27 -12.84 -23.97
N ARG A 62 0.62 -12.86 -22.81
CA ARG A 62 -0.52 -13.72 -22.49
C ARG A 62 -1.83 -13.09 -22.95
N VAL A 63 -2.82 -13.93 -23.24
CA VAL A 63 -4.16 -13.45 -23.55
C VAL A 63 -4.78 -12.81 -22.31
N PHE A 64 -5.35 -11.63 -22.47
CA PHE A 64 -6.11 -10.95 -21.43
C PHE A 64 -7.61 -11.21 -21.63
N GLN A 65 -8.31 -11.66 -20.59
CA GLN A 65 -9.73 -11.97 -20.67
C GLN A 65 -10.47 -11.49 -19.42
N ILE A 66 -11.58 -10.78 -19.64
CA ILE A 66 -12.57 -10.53 -18.60
C ILE A 66 -13.64 -11.62 -18.73
N THR A 67 -13.78 -12.46 -17.70
CA THR A 67 -14.67 -13.61 -17.73
C THR A 67 -16.03 -13.26 -17.13
N GLY A 68 -17.10 -13.65 -17.81
CA GLY A 68 -18.49 -13.38 -17.46
C GLY A 68 -19.04 -12.14 -18.15
N ASP A 69 -20.37 -11.96 -18.04
CA ASP A 69 -21.09 -10.89 -18.75
C ASP A 69 -20.68 -9.50 -18.24
N ARG A 70 -20.32 -9.39 -16.94
CA ARG A 70 -19.98 -8.13 -16.29
C ARG A 70 -19.21 -8.34 -15.00
N LEU A 71 -18.23 -7.47 -14.75
CA LEU A 71 -17.66 -7.29 -13.42
C LEU A 71 -18.71 -6.58 -12.53
N LYS A 72 -19.01 -7.16 -11.40
CA LYS A 72 -19.90 -6.59 -10.37
C LYS A 72 -19.14 -5.51 -9.61
N GLN A 73 -19.87 -4.66 -8.89
CA GLN A 73 -19.23 -3.74 -7.96
C GLN A 73 -18.50 -4.50 -6.87
N GLU A 74 -17.31 -4.03 -6.52
CA GLU A 74 -16.62 -4.51 -5.33
C GLU A 74 -17.37 -4.05 -4.09
N GLU A 75 -17.51 -4.95 -3.14
CA GLU A 75 -18.22 -4.74 -1.90
C GLU A 75 -17.41 -5.34 -0.75
N ALA A 76 -17.19 -4.56 0.30
CA ALA A 76 -16.44 -5.02 1.46
C ALA A 76 -17.00 -4.46 2.77
N TRP A 77 -16.85 -5.23 3.84
CA TRP A 77 -16.93 -4.76 5.20
C TRP A 77 -15.54 -4.48 5.74
N ASN A 78 -15.37 -3.34 6.38
CA ASN A 78 -14.14 -2.98 7.08
C ASN A 78 -14.42 -2.80 8.56
N TYR A 79 -13.59 -3.42 9.40
CA TYR A 79 -13.60 -3.31 10.85
C TYR A 79 -12.25 -2.79 11.30
N GLY A 80 -12.24 -1.76 12.14
CA GLY A 80 -11.02 -1.12 12.55
C GLY A 80 -10.99 -0.76 14.03
N MET A 81 -9.80 -0.84 14.59
CA MET A 81 -9.46 -0.29 15.90
C MET A 81 -8.20 0.55 15.76
N SER A 82 -8.20 1.77 16.27
CA SER A 82 -7.00 2.58 16.40
C SER A 82 -6.88 3.15 17.82
N THR A 83 -5.65 3.20 18.30
CA THR A 83 -5.33 3.75 19.63
C THR A 83 -4.21 4.77 19.48
N ALA A 84 -4.33 5.89 20.19
CA ALA A 84 -3.29 6.89 20.30
C ALA A 84 -2.96 7.12 21.78
N PHE A 85 -1.66 7.10 22.08
CA PHE A 85 -1.12 7.34 23.41
C PHE A 85 -0.17 8.54 23.37
N TYR A 86 -0.32 9.45 24.31
CA TYR A 86 0.57 10.58 24.54
C TYR A 86 1.26 10.37 25.88
N ILE A 87 2.48 9.85 25.85
CA ILE A 87 3.22 9.38 27.02
C ILE A 87 4.27 10.44 27.39
N PRO A 88 4.13 11.14 28.53
CA PRO A 88 5.19 12.00 29.04
C PRO A 88 6.45 11.18 29.36
N MET A 89 7.57 11.54 28.75
CA MET A 89 8.84 10.85 28.92
C MET A 89 10.00 11.84 28.81
N PHE A 90 10.88 11.93 29.83
CA PHE A 90 12.04 12.81 29.85
C PHE A 90 11.72 14.29 29.54
N GLY A 91 10.61 14.82 30.08
CA GLY A 91 10.17 16.20 29.87
C GLY A 91 9.61 16.50 28.46
N LYS A 92 9.35 15.48 27.66
CA LYS A 92 8.75 15.54 26.32
C LYS A 92 7.62 14.54 26.20
N THR A 93 6.93 14.52 25.06
CA THR A 93 5.81 13.59 24.85
C THR A 93 6.16 12.62 23.73
N LEU A 94 6.18 11.33 24.05
CA LEU A 94 6.15 10.26 23.06
C LEU A 94 4.72 10.12 22.55
N LYS A 95 4.53 10.23 21.24
CA LYS A 95 3.28 9.90 20.54
C LYS A 95 3.39 8.48 20.02
N LEU A 96 2.50 7.61 20.45
CA LEU A 96 2.44 6.21 20.00
C LEU A 96 1.06 5.93 19.45
N ASN A 97 0.97 5.44 18.23
CA ASN A 97 -0.27 5.00 17.60
C ASN A 97 -0.17 3.51 17.27
N ALA A 98 -1.28 2.79 17.45
CA ALA A 98 -1.42 1.42 16.99
C ALA A 98 -2.78 1.25 16.33
N GLU A 99 -2.79 0.59 15.18
CA GLU A 99 -3.99 0.40 14.37
C GLU A 99 -4.08 -1.03 13.88
N TYR A 100 -5.29 -1.54 13.86
CA TYR A 100 -5.61 -2.82 13.26
C TYR A 100 -6.88 -2.69 12.43
N TYR A 101 -6.82 -3.18 11.19
CA TYR A 101 -7.96 -3.23 10.28
C TYR A 101 -8.12 -4.64 9.71
N TYR A 102 -9.37 -5.09 9.70
CA TYR A 102 -9.80 -6.27 8.99
C TYR A 102 -10.79 -5.88 7.90
N THR A 103 -10.52 -6.27 6.66
CA THR A 103 -11.43 -6.06 5.53
C THR A 103 -11.85 -7.41 4.97
N ASP A 104 -13.16 -7.62 4.87
CA ASP A 104 -13.78 -8.81 4.30
C ASP A 104 -14.50 -8.43 3.02
N PHE A 105 -14.00 -8.90 1.88
CA PHE A 105 -14.57 -8.62 0.58
C PHE A 105 -15.72 -9.58 0.30
N LYS A 106 -16.91 -9.04 0.06
CA LYS A 106 -18.11 -9.80 -0.36
C LYS A 106 -18.10 -10.02 -1.86
N ASN A 107 -17.57 -9.06 -2.61
CA ASN A 107 -17.23 -9.18 -4.02
C ASN A 107 -15.98 -8.34 -4.31
N GLN A 108 -15.15 -8.81 -5.25
CA GLN A 108 -13.95 -8.15 -5.73
C GLN A 108 -13.64 -8.62 -7.13
N ALA A 109 -13.08 -7.74 -7.97
CA ALA A 109 -12.47 -8.16 -9.22
C ALA A 109 -11.14 -8.88 -8.91
N VAL A 110 -11.06 -10.14 -9.29
CA VAL A 110 -9.87 -10.99 -9.08
C VAL A 110 -9.09 -11.03 -10.38
N VAL A 111 -7.85 -10.56 -10.33
CA VAL A 111 -6.87 -10.73 -11.42
C VAL A 111 -6.13 -12.03 -11.16
N ASP A 112 -6.38 -13.03 -11.96
CA ASP A 112 -5.81 -14.37 -11.82
C ASP A 112 -4.77 -14.62 -12.91
N TYR A 113 -3.53 -14.78 -12.47
CA TYR A 113 -2.36 -15.06 -13.32
C TYR A 113 -2.06 -16.55 -13.43
N ASP A 114 -2.67 -17.38 -12.56
CA ASP A 114 -2.20 -18.71 -12.27
C ASP A 114 -3.12 -19.82 -12.82
N ALA A 115 -4.39 -19.51 -13.09
CA ALA A 115 -5.36 -20.49 -13.56
C ALA A 115 -4.98 -21.11 -14.92
N ASN A 116 -4.27 -20.35 -15.77
CA ASN A 116 -3.79 -20.81 -17.06
C ASN A 116 -2.52 -20.06 -17.46
N LYS A 117 -1.47 -20.78 -17.87
CA LYS A 117 -0.18 -20.22 -18.30
C LYS A 117 -0.31 -19.15 -19.40
N GLY A 118 -1.15 -19.37 -20.39
CA GLY A 118 -1.33 -18.47 -21.55
C GLY A 118 -2.38 -17.38 -21.35
N LEU A 119 -2.99 -17.27 -20.16
CA LEU A 119 -4.15 -16.43 -19.92
C LEU A 119 -4.03 -15.66 -18.62
N ILE A 120 -4.35 -14.37 -18.66
CA ILE A 120 -4.63 -13.57 -17.46
C ILE A 120 -6.14 -13.33 -17.43
N SER A 121 -6.80 -13.88 -16.41
CA SER A 121 -8.25 -13.77 -16.27
C SER A 121 -8.64 -12.72 -15.24
N ILE A 122 -9.68 -11.94 -15.54
CA ILE A 122 -10.34 -11.10 -14.53
C ILE A 122 -11.77 -11.59 -14.38
N TYR A 123 -12.18 -11.88 -13.15
CA TYR A 123 -13.52 -12.35 -12.83
C TYR A 123 -13.98 -11.86 -11.45
N ASN A 124 -15.28 -11.97 -11.19
CA ASN A 124 -15.84 -11.68 -9.88
C ASN A 124 -15.39 -12.72 -8.85
N LEU A 125 -15.09 -12.29 -7.65
CA LEU A 125 -14.64 -13.16 -6.55
C LEU A 125 -15.55 -14.39 -6.41
N MET A 126 -14.92 -15.56 -6.45
CA MET A 126 -15.54 -16.86 -6.14
C MET A 126 -14.81 -17.41 -4.92
N GLY A 127 -15.41 -17.31 -3.72
CA GLY A 127 -14.78 -17.76 -2.48
C GLY A 127 -14.49 -16.61 -1.52
N LYS A 128 -13.32 -16.62 -0.88
CA LYS A 128 -12.95 -15.67 0.17
C LYS A 128 -11.89 -14.70 -0.30
N SER A 129 -12.04 -13.44 0.07
CA SER A 129 -10.97 -12.44 -0.03
C SER A 129 -10.99 -11.55 1.20
N TYR A 130 -9.84 -11.38 1.84
CA TYR A 130 -9.72 -10.58 3.04
C TYR A 130 -8.33 -9.97 3.19
N SER A 131 -8.25 -8.94 4.01
CA SER A 131 -6.98 -8.37 4.46
C SER A 131 -6.99 -8.11 5.96
N HIS A 132 -5.87 -8.43 6.60
CA HIS A 132 -5.50 -7.97 7.93
C HIS A 132 -4.36 -6.97 7.79
N THR A 133 -4.53 -5.79 8.35
CA THR A 133 -3.48 -4.77 8.41
C THR A 133 -3.27 -4.36 9.85
N PHE A 134 -2.05 -4.50 10.33
CA PHE A 134 -1.61 -3.97 11.62
C PHE A 134 -0.54 -2.93 11.38
N GLN A 135 -0.64 -1.79 12.04
CA GLN A 135 0.36 -0.73 12.00
C GLN A 135 0.63 -0.21 13.41
N ILE A 136 1.87 0.06 13.70
CA ILE A 136 2.32 0.79 14.89
C ILE A 136 3.28 1.89 14.45
N ASP A 137 3.13 3.08 14.98
CA ASP A 137 4.06 4.18 14.77
C ASP A 137 4.32 4.94 16.08
N ALA A 138 5.53 5.45 16.17
CA ALA A 138 5.99 6.22 17.31
C ALA A 138 6.76 7.45 16.83
N SER A 139 6.44 8.63 17.39
CA SER A 139 7.16 9.88 17.15
C SER A 139 7.63 10.47 18.47
N TYR A 140 8.91 10.85 18.52
CA TYR A 140 9.51 11.41 19.72
C TYR A 140 10.49 12.55 19.40
N PRO A 141 10.34 13.73 20.03
CA PRO A 141 11.29 14.81 19.90
C PRO A 141 12.54 14.51 20.75
N LEU A 142 13.50 13.74 20.20
CA LEU A 142 14.66 13.19 20.89
C LEU A 142 15.53 14.26 21.53
N LEU A 143 15.87 15.30 20.76
CA LEU A 143 16.66 16.44 21.20
C LEU A 143 15.96 17.75 20.77
N LYS A 144 16.48 18.90 21.20
CA LYS A 144 15.97 20.19 20.73
C LYS A 144 16.20 20.31 19.22
N GLY A 145 15.12 20.39 18.48
CA GLY A 145 15.15 20.45 17.00
C GLY A 145 15.24 19.10 16.29
N LEU A 146 15.46 17.97 17.00
CA LEU A 146 15.51 16.63 16.42
C LEU A 146 14.24 15.84 16.80
N GLU A 147 13.46 15.49 15.79
CA GLU A 147 12.33 14.56 15.90
C GLU A 147 12.66 13.27 15.16
N ILE A 148 12.33 12.16 15.77
CA ILE A 148 12.42 10.83 15.17
C ILE A 148 11.03 10.21 15.10
N THR A 149 10.76 9.53 14.00
CA THR A 149 9.54 8.75 13.79
C THR A 149 9.92 7.37 13.30
N ALA A 150 9.35 6.35 13.90
CA ALA A 150 9.44 4.97 13.44
C ALA A 150 8.04 4.42 13.22
N ALA A 151 7.84 3.71 12.14
CA ALA A 151 6.58 3.04 11.83
C ALA A 151 6.83 1.64 11.28
N TYR A 152 5.93 0.72 11.61
CA TYR A 152 5.94 -0.63 11.10
C TYR A 152 4.52 -1.07 10.76
N ARG A 153 4.34 -1.65 9.57
CA ARG A 153 3.08 -2.18 9.07
C ARG A 153 3.24 -3.61 8.64
N LEU A 154 2.29 -4.45 9.06
CA LEU A 154 2.10 -5.82 8.57
C LEU A 154 0.84 -5.89 7.73
N ASN A 155 0.89 -6.65 6.63
CA ASN A 155 -0.25 -6.93 5.77
C ASN A 155 -0.34 -8.45 5.55
N ASP A 156 -1.48 -9.04 5.86
CA ASP A 156 -1.86 -10.38 5.41
C ASP A 156 -3.08 -10.24 4.49
N VAL A 157 -2.85 -10.35 3.20
CA VAL A 157 -3.87 -10.18 2.16
C VAL A 157 -4.00 -11.49 1.40
N LYS A 158 -5.19 -12.09 1.46
CA LYS A 158 -5.47 -13.35 0.78
C LYS A 158 -6.72 -13.24 -0.08
N CYS A 159 -6.67 -13.92 -1.20
CA CYS A 159 -7.78 -14.00 -2.14
C CYS A 159 -7.87 -15.43 -2.69
N THR A 160 -9.08 -15.85 -3.01
CA THR A 160 -9.30 -17.14 -3.66
C THR A 160 -9.16 -16.99 -5.17
N TYR A 161 -8.27 -17.79 -5.76
CA TYR A 161 -7.94 -17.86 -7.17
C TYR A 161 -8.44 -19.16 -7.79
N ASP A 162 -8.11 -19.40 -9.06
CA ASP A 162 -8.49 -20.58 -9.82
C ASP A 162 -10.01 -20.83 -9.72
N TYR A 163 -10.77 -19.77 -10.05
CA TYR A 163 -12.25 -19.80 -10.04
C TYR A 163 -12.85 -20.36 -8.74
N GLY A 164 -12.27 -19.97 -7.60
CA GLY A 164 -12.81 -20.34 -6.28
C GLY A 164 -12.14 -21.51 -5.59
N LYS A 165 -11.09 -22.11 -6.19
CA LYS A 165 -10.50 -23.35 -5.67
C LYS A 165 -9.39 -23.13 -4.65
N THR A 166 -8.55 -22.10 -4.81
CA THR A 166 -7.31 -21.97 -4.05
C THR A 166 -7.20 -20.62 -3.38
N LEU A 167 -7.17 -20.59 -2.04
CA LEU A 167 -6.91 -19.38 -1.25
C LEU A 167 -5.41 -19.16 -1.13
N LYS A 168 -4.90 -18.06 -1.69
CA LYS A 168 -3.47 -17.71 -1.71
C LYS A 168 -3.24 -16.28 -1.24
N GLU A 169 -1.99 -15.96 -0.91
CA GLU A 169 -1.51 -14.58 -0.75
C GLU A 169 -1.73 -13.79 -2.05
N LYS A 170 -2.18 -12.54 -1.93
CA LYS A 170 -2.34 -11.66 -3.10
C LYS A 170 -0.96 -11.39 -3.70
N PRO A 171 -0.72 -11.71 -4.98
CA PRO A 171 0.54 -11.47 -5.64
C PRO A 171 0.92 -9.98 -5.64
N LEU A 172 2.22 -9.69 -5.76
CA LEU A 172 2.81 -8.35 -5.84
C LEU A 172 2.48 -7.45 -4.63
N THR A 173 2.17 -8.07 -3.48
CA THR A 173 1.84 -7.37 -2.24
C THR A 173 2.92 -7.61 -1.20
N SER A 174 3.56 -6.54 -0.73
CA SER A 174 4.55 -6.62 0.35
C SER A 174 3.89 -7.01 1.67
N LYS A 175 4.47 -8.00 2.36
CA LYS A 175 3.96 -8.49 3.66
C LYS A 175 4.13 -7.49 4.79
N TYR A 176 5.18 -6.67 4.73
CA TYR A 176 5.43 -5.63 5.73
C TYR A 176 6.12 -4.42 5.12
N LYS A 177 6.01 -3.31 5.81
CA LYS A 177 6.78 -2.09 5.54
C LYS A 177 7.26 -1.52 6.87
N ALA A 178 8.52 -1.04 6.90
CA ALA A 178 9.04 -0.27 8.02
C ALA A 178 9.54 1.07 7.52
N LEU A 179 9.40 2.09 8.34
CA LEU A 179 9.85 3.45 8.05
C LEU A 179 10.57 3.99 9.28
N PHE A 180 11.71 4.62 9.06
CA PHE A 180 12.39 5.40 10.08
C PHE A 180 12.72 6.77 9.48
N THR A 181 12.28 7.84 10.14
CA THR A 181 12.55 9.23 9.73
C THR A 181 13.21 9.98 10.87
N ALA A 182 14.25 10.73 10.53
CA ALA A 182 14.88 11.69 11.42
C ALA A 182 14.81 13.07 10.75
N SER A 183 14.26 14.05 11.45
CA SER A 183 14.16 15.43 11.03
C SER A 183 14.85 16.33 12.05
N TYR A 184 15.91 17.01 11.64
CA TYR A 184 16.64 17.92 12.48
C TYR A 184 16.53 19.36 11.98
N LYS A 185 16.04 20.24 12.82
CA LYS A 185 15.94 21.67 12.58
C LYS A 185 16.88 22.42 13.52
N THR A 186 17.78 23.22 12.95
CA THR A 186 18.75 23.99 13.74
C THR A 186 18.05 24.98 14.68
N PRO A 187 18.69 25.42 15.79
CA PRO A 187 18.05 26.26 16.80
C PRO A 187 17.41 27.56 16.26
N LEU A 188 18.04 28.19 15.26
CA LEU A 188 17.50 29.37 14.59
C LEU A 188 16.47 29.03 13.48
N GLY A 189 16.19 27.75 13.25
CA GLY A 189 15.27 27.32 12.20
C GLY A 189 15.74 27.58 10.79
N LEU A 190 17.02 27.92 10.58
CA LEU A 190 17.56 28.29 9.29
C LEU A 190 17.89 27.10 8.39
N TRP A 191 18.26 25.97 8.99
CA TRP A 191 18.54 24.73 8.29
C TRP A 191 17.66 23.60 8.80
N GLN A 192 17.23 22.76 7.90
CA GLN A 192 16.54 21.51 8.21
C GLN A 192 17.16 20.36 7.43
N PHE A 193 17.38 19.26 8.11
CA PHE A 193 17.96 18.01 7.57
C PHE A 193 16.93 16.91 7.80
N ASP A 194 16.47 16.31 6.74
CA ASP A 194 15.52 15.22 6.78
C ASP A 194 16.15 13.97 6.18
N ALA A 195 16.02 12.84 6.84
CA ALA A 195 16.45 11.55 6.34
C ALA A 195 15.38 10.50 6.63
N THR A 196 15.09 9.66 5.65
CA THR A 196 14.12 8.58 5.74
C THR A 196 14.73 7.29 5.22
N VAL A 197 14.61 6.23 6.02
CA VAL A 197 14.89 4.86 5.60
C VAL A 197 13.57 4.13 5.52
N GLN A 198 13.27 3.56 4.37
CA GLN A 198 12.08 2.75 4.13
C GLN A 198 12.52 1.32 3.78
N LEU A 199 12.02 0.35 4.55
CA LEU A 199 12.18 -1.07 4.30
C LEU A 199 10.87 -1.61 3.73
N ASN A 200 10.91 -2.17 2.53
CA ASN A 200 9.77 -2.83 1.89
C ASN A 200 9.98 -4.34 2.00
N GLY A 201 9.04 -5.04 2.61
CA GLY A 201 9.07 -6.48 2.77
C GLY A 201 8.87 -7.21 1.46
N GLY A 202 9.38 -8.41 1.38
CA GLY A 202 9.10 -9.31 0.27
C GLY A 202 7.64 -9.76 0.23
N GLY A 203 7.29 -10.45 -0.84
CA GLY A 203 5.96 -11.01 -1.07
C GLY A 203 5.97 -12.13 -2.08
N SER A 204 4.78 -12.51 -2.54
CA SER A 204 4.59 -13.56 -3.55
C SER A 204 4.47 -12.94 -4.93
N ASN A 205 5.09 -13.55 -5.92
CA ASN A 205 4.78 -13.36 -7.33
C ASN A 205 3.66 -14.33 -7.73
N PRO A 206 3.05 -14.16 -8.91
CA PRO A 206 2.29 -15.22 -9.54
C PRO A 206 3.11 -16.52 -9.66
N GLU A 207 2.46 -17.66 -9.76
CA GLU A 207 3.16 -18.95 -9.88
C GLU A 207 4.02 -19.01 -11.15
N PRO A 208 5.32 -19.31 -11.02
CA PRO A 208 6.17 -19.48 -12.18
C PRO A 208 5.81 -20.74 -12.94
N TYR A 209 6.08 -20.74 -14.24
CA TYR A 209 5.97 -21.91 -15.10
C TYR A 209 7.33 -22.25 -15.74
N GLN A 210 7.47 -23.44 -16.26
CA GLN A 210 8.67 -23.85 -16.98
C GLN A 210 8.69 -23.25 -18.40
N LEU A 211 9.85 -22.70 -18.76
CA LEU A 211 10.18 -22.24 -20.11
C LEU A 211 10.65 -23.45 -20.96
N ALA A 212 10.79 -23.21 -22.26
CA ALA A 212 11.22 -24.26 -23.21
C ALA A 212 12.62 -24.82 -22.92
N ASP A 213 13.49 -24.05 -22.29
CA ASP A 213 14.84 -24.45 -21.86
C ASP A 213 14.87 -25.17 -20.49
N GLY A 214 13.70 -25.41 -19.88
CA GLY A 214 13.56 -26.04 -18.57
C GLY A 214 13.75 -25.12 -17.37
N SER A 215 14.11 -23.87 -17.57
CA SER A 215 14.21 -22.86 -16.50
C SER A 215 12.83 -22.37 -16.04
N GLN A 216 12.78 -21.75 -14.87
CA GLN A 216 11.56 -21.07 -14.40
C GLN A 216 11.44 -19.68 -15.01
N SER A 217 10.21 -19.28 -15.38
CA SER A 217 9.89 -17.96 -15.94
C SER A 217 10.27 -16.80 -15.02
N TRP A 218 10.05 -16.95 -13.71
CA TRP A 218 10.43 -15.98 -12.66
C TRP A 218 10.53 -16.66 -11.29
N SER A 219 10.99 -15.94 -10.28
CA SER A 219 10.99 -16.43 -8.89
C SER A 219 9.56 -16.41 -8.33
N PRO A 220 9.12 -17.43 -7.56
CA PRO A 220 7.80 -17.44 -6.90
C PRO A 220 7.65 -16.38 -5.83
N ARG A 221 8.75 -15.78 -5.38
CA ARG A 221 8.76 -14.72 -4.37
C ARG A 221 9.73 -13.61 -4.76
N PHE A 222 9.38 -12.38 -4.41
CA PHE A 222 10.30 -11.26 -4.45
C PHE A 222 10.86 -10.95 -3.06
N HIS A 223 12.07 -10.40 -3.03
CA HIS A 223 12.82 -10.12 -1.81
C HIS A 223 12.44 -8.75 -1.23
N SER A 224 12.73 -8.56 0.06
CA SER A 224 12.70 -7.25 0.68
C SER A 224 13.79 -6.34 0.10
N PHE A 225 13.54 -5.04 0.11
CA PHE A 225 14.48 -4.01 -0.32
C PHE A 225 14.34 -2.76 0.54
N GLU A 226 15.39 -1.96 0.53
CA GLU A 226 15.44 -0.71 1.26
C GLU A 226 15.62 0.47 0.31
N GLN A 227 15.03 1.60 0.69
CA GLN A 227 15.19 2.88 0.04
C GLN A 227 15.58 3.92 1.08
N VAL A 228 16.56 4.72 0.78
CA VAL A 228 16.99 5.86 1.60
C VAL A 228 16.71 7.13 0.83
N SER A 229 16.11 8.10 1.51
CA SER A 229 15.90 9.45 0.98
C SER A 229 16.42 10.46 1.98
N ALA A 230 16.99 11.56 1.47
CA ALA A 230 17.46 12.65 2.31
C ALA A 230 17.25 13.99 1.63
N GLN A 231 17.00 15.02 2.44
CA GLN A 231 16.82 16.39 1.98
C GLN A 231 17.48 17.36 2.95
N VAL A 232 18.08 18.40 2.41
CA VAL A 232 18.54 19.57 3.16
C VAL A 232 17.75 20.78 2.68
N THR A 233 17.21 21.55 3.62
CA THR A 233 16.45 22.77 3.34
C THR A 233 17.09 23.94 4.05
N ARG A 234 17.31 25.02 3.33
CA ARG A 234 17.72 26.33 3.87
C ARG A 234 16.50 27.25 3.87
N TRP A 235 16.12 27.74 5.03
CA TRP A 235 15.01 28.67 5.21
C TRP A 235 15.51 30.12 5.25
N PHE A 236 14.80 31.00 4.56
CA PHE A 236 14.93 32.45 4.58
C PHE A 236 13.58 33.05 5.00
N ARG A 237 13.53 34.37 5.15
CA ARG A 237 12.33 35.03 5.68
C ARG A 237 11.07 34.77 4.84
N HIS A 238 11.17 34.82 3.51
CA HIS A 238 10.04 34.69 2.59
C HIS A 238 10.18 33.55 1.59
N TRP A 239 11.25 32.78 1.65
CA TRP A 239 11.50 31.67 0.74
C TRP A 239 12.40 30.62 1.37
N SER A 240 12.44 29.48 0.75
CA SER A 240 13.40 28.43 1.10
C SER A 240 13.94 27.76 -0.16
N ILE A 241 15.15 27.23 -0.06
CA ILE A 241 15.75 26.39 -1.07
C ILE A 241 15.99 25.00 -0.47
N TYR A 242 15.77 23.99 -1.26
CA TYR A 242 16.00 22.62 -0.84
C TYR A 242 16.70 21.81 -1.93
N VAL A 243 17.50 20.85 -1.50
CA VAL A 243 18.15 19.86 -2.34
C VAL A 243 17.94 18.50 -1.67
N GLY A 244 17.58 17.50 -2.44
CA GLY A 244 17.34 16.17 -1.91
C GLY A 244 17.60 15.08 -2.93
N GLY A 245 17.51 13.85 -2.44
CA GLY A 245 17.59 12.66 -3.27
C GLY A 245 16.72 11.54 -2.71
N GLU A 246 16.15 10.79 -3.62
CA GLU A 246 15.34 9.61 -3.36
C GLU A 246 16.06 8.37 -3.86
N ASN A 247 15.73 7.24 -3.23
CA ASN A 247 16.35 5.96 -3.54
C ASN A 247 17.89 6.03 -3.59
N LEU A 248 18.50 6.68 -2.59
CA LEU A 248 19.95 6.88 -2.51
C LEU A 248 20.74 5.57 -2.43
N THR A 249 20.10 4.47 -1.99
CA THR A 249 20.65 3.11 -2.09
C THR A 249 20.81 2.65 -3.54
N GLY A 250 20.04 3.23 -4.46
CA GLY A 250 20.05 2.89 -5.88
C GLY A 250 19.44 1.52 -6.17
N PHE A 251 18.58 1.02 -5.26
CA PHE A 251 17.91 -0.26 -5.49
C PHE A 251 17.03 -0.21 -6.73
N LYS A 252 17.11 -1.26 -7.54
CA LYS A 252 16.24 -1.49 -8.70
C LYS A 252 15.81 -2.96 -8.73
N GLN A 253 14.59 -3.21 -9.15
CA GLN A 253 14.19 -4.57 -9.55
C GLN A 253 15.07 -5.03 -10.71
N LYS A 254 15.81 -6.14 -10.52
CA LYS A 254 16.80 -6.59 -11.50
C LYS A 254 16.18 -6.98 -12.85
N THR A 255 15.01 -7.61 -12.81
CA THR A 255 14.31 -8.07 -14.02
C THR A 255 12.86 -7.58 -13.95
N PRO A 256 12.59 -6.31 -14.35
CA PRO A 256 11.23 -5.79 -14.38
C PRO A 256 10.41 -6.33 -15.55
N ILE A 257 11.06 -6.81 -16.61
CA ILE A 257 10.44 -7.39 -17.80
C ILE A 257 11.02 -8.77 -18.02
N TYR A 258 10.21 -9.79 -17.90
CA TYR A 258 10.58 -11.17 -18.24
C TYR A 258 10.35 -11.41 -19.73
N GLY A 259 11.14 -12.29 -20.34
CA GLY A 259 11.05 -12.57 -21.79
C GLY A 259 11.42 -11.38 -22.69
N ALA A 260 12.17 -10.40 -22.20
CA ALA A 260 12.51 -9.16 -22.93
C ALA A 260 13.25 -9.38 -24.24
N SER A 261 13.93 -10.51 -24.44
CA SER A 261 14.59 -10.88 -25.70
C SER A 261 13.63 -11.18 -26.84
N ASN A 262 12.37 -11.50 -26.54
CA ASN A 262 11.32 -11.73 -27.53
C ASN A 262 10.01 -11.02 -27.11
N PRO A 263 9.87 -9.71 -27.38
CA PRO A 263 8.68 -8.93 -26.96
C PRO A 263 7.36 -9.39 -27.55
N TRP A 264 7.39 -10.18 -28.63
CA TRP A 264 6.21 -10.73 -29.30
C TRP A 264 5.92 -12.19 -28.90
N GLY A 265 6.73 -12.74 -28.00
CA GLY A 265 6.57 -14.11 -27.52
C GLY A 265 5.55 -14.23 -26.39
N SER A 266 5.01 -15.44 -26.22
CA SER A 266 4.07 -15.79 -25.15
C SER A 266 4.64 -15.63 -23.73
N ASP A 267 5.97 -15.64 -23.61
CA ASP A 267 6.69 -15.54 -22.33
C ASP A 267 7.09 -14.08 -21.99
N PHE A 268 6.70 -13.11 -22.83
CA PHE A 268 6.91 -11.68 -22.57
C PHE A 268 5.99 -11.20 -21.46
N GLU A 269 6.57 -10.78 -20.31
CA GLU A 269 5.80 -10.42 -19.13
C GLU A 269 6.36 -9.16 -18.44
N PRO A 270 5.81 -7.98 -18.75
CA PRO A 270 6.24 -6.71 -18.16
C PRO A 270 5.37 -6.27 -16.97
N THR A 271 4.38 -7.06 -16.54
CA THR A 271 3.39 -6.64 -15.55
C THR A 271 3.78 -6.99 -14.10
N LEU A 272 4.86 -7.78 -13.92
CA LEU A 272 5.30 -8.24 -12.61
C LEU A 272 6.28 -7.26 -11.95
N VAL A 273 5.87 -6.01 -11.85
CA VAL A 273 6.66 -4.94 -11.22
C VAL A 273 6.31 -4.86 -9.74
N TRP A 274 7.25 -5.22 -8.86
CA TRP A 274 7.10 -5.22 -7.40
C TRP A 274 8.02 -4.23 -6.67
N GLY A 275 9.01 -3.68 -7.35
CA GLY A 275 9.99 -2.74 -6.81
C GLY A 275 10.30 -1.60 -7.77
N PRO A 276 11.13 -0.63 -7.36
CA PRO A 276 11.55 0.46 -8.21
C PRO A 276 12.23 -0.02 -9.48
N VAL A 277 11.88 0.56 -10.61
CA VAL A 277 12.56 0.34 -11.91
C VAL A 277 13.60 1.42 -12.17
N GLU A 278 13.47 2.57 -11.52
CA GLU A 278 14.42 3.68 -11.57
C GLU A 278 15.35 3.67 -10.36
N GLY A 279 16.59 4.14 -10.57
CA GLY A 279 17.59 4.21 -9.52
C GLY A 279 17.49 5.48 -8.67
N ARG A 280 18.67 6.04 -8.34
CA ARG A 280 18.76 7.28 -7.58
C ARG A 280 18.17 8.45 -8.37
N MET A 281 17.39 9.25 -7.68
CA MET A 281 16.84 10.49 -8.21
C MET A 281 17.28 11.65 -7.33
N PHE A 282 17.72 12.75 -7.95
CA PHE A 282 18.08 13.96 -7.25
C PHE A 282 17.20 15.11 -7.70
N TYR A 283 16.86 15.99 -6.78
CA TYR A 283 16.01 17.14 -7.05
C TYR A 283 16.48 18.37 -6.27
N ALA A 284 16.16 19.53 -6.80
CA ALA A 284 16.34 20.81 -6.12
C ALA A 284 15.12 21.69 -6.40
N GLY A 285 14.80 22.57 -5.46
CA GLY A 285 13.67 23.49 -5.65
C GLY A 285 13.73 24.71 -4.74
N VAL A 286 12.89 25.67 -5.09
CA VAL A 286 12.67 26.91 -4.32
C VAL A 286 11.18 27.00 -3.98
N ARG A 287 10.89 27.38 -2.74
CA ARG A 287 9.53 27.64 -2.27
C ARG A 287 9.44 29.09 -1.79
N VAL A 288 8.48 29.82 -2.29
CA VAL A 288 8.22 31.24 -1.91
C VAL A 288 6.92 31.29 -1.10
N HIS A 289 6.93 32.06 -0.02
CA HIS A 289 5.76 32.32 0.83
C HIS A 289 5.41 33.81 0.71
N PHE A 290 4.18 34.09 0.28
CA PHE A 290 3.63 35.43 0.14
C PHE A 290 2.86 35.85 1.40
#